data_1e0122b7e89a6a9ebe256870eb7bf6dc
#
_entry.id   1e0122b7e89a6a9ebe256870eb7bf6dc
#
_cell.length_a   1.000
_cell.length_b   1.000
_cell.length_c   1.000
_cell.angle_alpha   90.00
_cell.angle_beta   90.00
_cell.angle_gamma   90.00
#
_symmetry.space_group_name_H-M   'P 1'
#
loop_
_entity.id
_entity.type
_entity.pdbx_description
1 polymer ?
#
loop_
_entity_poly.entity_id
_entity_poly.type
_entity_poly.pdbx_seq_one_letter_code
_entity_poly.pdbx_strand_id
1 'polypeptide(L)'
;MADADRLAICHPEFLEDLQHWVEQDRRTARRLMQLMNAVMRDPVDGIGKPESLRHLGPGVWSRRITQEHRLVYVVKDTAVEFLQGRYHY
;
A
#
# COMPACT_ATOMS: atom_id res chain seq x y z
N MET A 1 -2.82 2.85 -20.86
CA MET A 1 -3.50 3.72 -20.95
C MET A 1 -3.79 4.62 -19.84
N ALA A 2 -4.76 5.35 -20.04
CA ALA A 2 -5.04 6.45 -19.17
C ALA A 2 -5.19 6.08 -17.71
N ASP A 3 -5.83 4.98 -17.43
CA ASP A 3 -6.03 4.58 -16.05
C ASP A 3 -4.74 4.17 -15.36
N ALA A 4 -3.65 4.06 -16.10
CA ALA A 4 -2.37 3.76 -15.50
C ALA A 4 -1.67 5.01 -14.96
N ASP A 5 -2.26 6.17 -15.15
CA ASP A 5 -1.60 7.43 -14.81
C ASP A 5 -2.01 7.99 -13.46
N ARG A 6 -2.26 7.13 -12.49
CA ARG A 6 -2.49 7.59 -11.13
C ARG A 6 -1.20 8.02 -10.48
N LEU A 7 -1.29 9.04 -9.65
CA LEU A 7 -0.17 9.48 -8.82
C LEU A 7 -0.10 8.64 -7.57
N ALA A 8 1.10 8.45 -7.07
CA ALA A 8 1.31 7.83 -5.76
C ALA A 8 1.49 8.93 -4.73
N ILE A 9 0.60 8.98 -3.74
CA ILE A 9 0.67 9.95 -2.65
C ILE A 9 1.02 9.20 -1.39
N CYS A 10 2.12 9.57 -0.75
CA CYS A 10 2.56 8.92 0.48
C CYS A 10 2.28 9.82 1.66
N HIS A 11 1.44 9.34 2.58
CA HIS A 11 1.18 10.06 3.82
C HIS A 11 2.42 10.00 4.73
N PRO A 12 2.60 11.00 5.61
CA PRO A 12 3.76 11.00 6.51
C PRO A 12 3.90 9.71 7.31
N GLU A 13 2.80 9.18 7.80
CA GLU A 13 2.82 7.94 8.57
C GLU A 13 3.34 6.78 7.74
N PHE A 14 2.94 6.71 6.47
CA PHE A 14 3.43 5.67 5.58
C PHE A 14 4.94 5.80 5.36
N LEU A 15 5.42 7.03 5.18
CA LEU A 15 6.86 7.26 4.99
C LEU A 15 7.65 6.83 6.21
N GLU A 16 7.14 7.08 7.40
CA GLU A 16 7.78 6.62 8.63
C GLU A 16 7.84 5.09 8.69
N ASP A 17 6.77 4.43 8.26
CA ASP A 17 6.74 2.98 8.23
C ASP A 17 7.76 2.43 7.24
N LEU A 18 7.83 3.00 6.05
CA LEU A 18 8.80 2.59 5.05
C LEU A 18 10.22 2.77 5.57
N GLN A 19 10.50 3.91 6.19
CA GLN A 19 11.82 4.19 6.74
C GLN A 19 12.16 3.17 7.83
N HIS A 20 11.20 2.83 8.68
CA HIS A 20 11.41 1.80 9.70
C HIS A 20 11.90 0.51 9.08
N TRP A 21 11.25 0.05 7.99
CA TRP A 21 11.67 -1.20 7.35
C TRP A 21 13.03 -1.09 6.69
N VAL A 22 13.32 0.04 6.05
CA VAL A 22 14.64 0.25 5.45
C VAL A 22 15.74 0.13 6.50
N GLU A 23 15.49 0.61 7.72
CA GLU A 23 16.47 0.57 8.79
C GLU A 23 16.51 -0.76 9.53
N GLN A 24 15.37 -1.42 9.69
CA GLN A 24 15.27 -2.59 10.55
C GLN A 24 15.21 -3.91 9.79
N ASP A 25 14.67 -3.91 8.58
CA ASP A 25 14.47 -5.15 7.82
C ASP A 25 14.34 -4.84 6.34
N ARG A 26 15.47 -4.84 5.66
CA ARG A 26 15.50 -4.47 4.23
C ARG A 26 14.65 -5.37 3.36
N ARG A 27 14.51 -6.63 3.76
CA ARG A 27 13.71 -7.58 3.00
C ARG A 27 12.25 -7.15 3.01
N THR A 28 11.76 -6.75 4.17
CA THR A 28 10.39 -6.26 4.32
C THR A 28 10.22 -4.92 3.58
N ALA A 29 11.21 -4.04 3.63
CA ALA A 29 11.17 -2.79 2.87
C ALA A 29 11.05 -3.05 1.37
N ARG A 30 11.82 -4.02 0.88
CA ARG A 30 11.76 -4.39 -0.55
C ARG A 30 10.39 -4.95 -0.91
N ARG A 31 9.84 -5.79 -0.04
CA ARG A 31 8.51 -6.35 -0.24
C ARG A 31 7.46 -5.25 -0.30
N LEU A 32 7.56 -4.28 0.62
CA LEU A 32 6.63 -3.16 0.64
C LEU A 32 6.69 -2.37 -0.66
N MET A 33 7.88 -2.10 -1.18
CA MET A 33 8.02 -1.38 -2.44
C MET A 33 7.49 -2.18 -3.63
N GLN A 34 7.66 -3.50 -3.62
CA GLN A 34 7.05 -4.36 -4.65
C GLN A 34 5.53 -4.24 -4.62
N LEU A 35 4.95 -4.21 -3.42
CA LEU A 35 3.51 -4.06 -3.28
C LEU A 35 3.04 -2.71 -3.79
N MET A 36 3.77 -1.64 -3.48
CA MET A 36 3.42 -0.31 -3.97
C MET A 36 3.39 -0.29 -5.51
N ASN A 37 4.40 -0.87 -6.13
CA ASN A 37 4.44 -0.94 -7.59
C ASN A 37 3.28 -1.76 -8.15
N ALA A 38 2.95 -2.87 -7.49
CA ALA A 38 1.84 -3.71 -7.91
C ALA A 38 0.51 -2.97 -7.78
N VAL A 39 0.32 -2.22 -6.69
CA VAL A 39 -0.88 -1.40 -6.49
C VAL A 39 -1.01 -0.36 -7.59
N MET A 40 0.09 0.28 -7.97
CA MET A 40 0.03 1.31 -9.01
C MET A 40 -0.34 0.73 -10.37
N ARG A 41 -0.01 -0.55 -10.62
CA ARG A 41 -0.40 -1.20 -11.86
C ARG A 41 -1.85 -1.66 -11.83
N ASP A 42 -2.31 -2.19 -10.71
CA ASP A 42 -3.67 -2.66 -10.55
C ASP A 42 -4.07 -2.55 -9.07
N PRO A 43 -4.83 -1.52 -8.72
CA PRO A 43 -5.12 -1.25 -7.31
C PRO A 43 -5.99 -2.29 -6.62
N VAL A 44 -6.72 -3.11 -7.35
CA VAL A 44 -7.70 -4.02 -6.74
C VAL A 44 -7.37 -5.49 -6.94
N ASP A 45 -6.34 -5.81 -7.71
CA ASP A 45 -5.96 -7.20 -7.96
C ASP A 45 -4.45 -7.31 -8.00
N GLY A 46 -3.92 -8.48 -7.67
CA GLY A 46 -2.49 -8.74 -7.74
C GLY A 46 -1.94 -9.37 -6.46
N ILE A 47 -0.63 -9.23 -6.27
CA ILE A 47 0.06 -9.88 -5.16
C ILE A 47 -0.34 -9.29 -3.81
N GLY A 48 -0.15 -10.05 -2.74
CA GLY A 48 -0.38 -9.57 -1.38
C GLY A 48 -1.82 -9.70 -0.92
N LYS A 49 -2.64 -10.46 -1.64
CA LYS A 49 -4.04 -10.72 -1.27
C LYS A 49 -4.81 -9.42 -1.04
N PRO A 50 -5.05 -8.63 -2.08
CA PRO A 50 -5.81 -7.38 -1.94
C PRO A 50 -7.16 -7.64 -1.29
N GLU A 51 -7.49 -6.80 -0.33
CA GLU A 51 -8.73 -6.93 0.43
C GLU A 51 -9.37 -5.56 0.61
N SER A 52 -10.65 -5.45 0.26
CA SER A 52 -11.38 -4.20 0.45
C SER A 52 -11.73 -4.03 1.92
N LEU A 53 -11.49 -2.84 2.46
CA LEU A 53 -11.76 -2.52 3.85
C LEU A 53 -12.91 -1.52 3.93
N ARG A 54 -14.10 -1.97 3.52
CA ARG A 54 -15.26 -1.09 3.43
C ARG A 54 -15.59 -0.39 4.74
N HIS A 55 -15.31 -1.05 5.86
CA HIS A 55 -15.60 -0.46 7.17
C HIS A 55 -14.73 0.75 7.49
N LEU A 56 -13.63 0.95 6.75
CA LEU A 56 -12.79 2.12 6.92
C LEU A 56 -13.10 3.22 5.92
N GLY A 57 -14.00 2.97 4.98
CA GLY A 57 -14.42 3.95 4.01
C GLY A 57 -14.34 3.46 2.57
N PRO A 58 -14.90 4.24 1.63
CA PRO A 58 -14.87 3.85 0.23
C PRO A 58 -13.46 3.90 -0.34
N GLY A 59 -13.14 2.90 -1.14
CA GLY A 59 -11.85 2.85 -1.83
C GLY A 59 -10.68 2.44 -0.96
N VAL A 60 -10.90 2.06 0.30
CA VAL A 60 -9.82 1.64 1.19
C VAL A 60 -9.54 0.16 0.99
N TRP A 61 -8.26 -0.17 0.80
CA TRP A 61 -7.79 -1.53 0.53
C TRP A 61 -6.56 -1.84 1.35
N SER A 62 -6.28 -3.11 1.51
CA SER A 62 -5.02 -3.55 2.11
C SER A 62 -4.39 -4.67 1.31
N ARG A 63 -3.07 -4.80 1.45
CA ARG A 63 -2.31 -5.96 0.95
C ARG A 63 -1.35 -6.42 2.03
N ARG A 64 -1.09 -7.70 2.08
CA ARG A 64 -0.18 -8.26 3.08
C ARG A 64 1.27 -7.98 2.72
N ILE A 65 1.99 -7.38 3.64
CA ILE A 65 3.44 -7.23 3.53
C ILE A 65 4.09 -8.49 4.12
N THR A 66 3.74 -8.79 5.37
CA THR A 66 4.10 -10.02 6.06
C THR A 66 2.83 -10.57 6.70
N GLN A 67 2.97 -11.62 7.47
CA GLN A 67 1.82 -12.20 8.16
C GLN A 67 1.19 -11.20 9.13
N GLU A 68 2.00 -10.33 9.74
CA GLU A 68 1.53 -9.38 10.74
C GLU A 68 1.27 -7.98 10.19
N HIS A 69 1.91 -7.62 9.10
CA HIS A 69 1.93 -6.24 8.64
C HIS A 69 1.22 -6.09 7.31
N ARG A 70 0.53 -4.96 7.16
CA ARG A 70 -0.25 -4.68 5.96
C ARG A 70 0.05 -3.30 5.42
N LEU A 71 0.00 -3.23 4.09
CA LEU A 71 -0.03 -1.96 3.38
C LEU A 71 -1.49 -1.56 3.25
N VAL A 72 -1.85 -0.38 3.77
CA VAL A 72 -3.20 0.15 3.65
C VAL A 72 -3.17 1.36 2.74
N TYR A 73 -4.09 1.41 1.78
CA TYR A 73 -4.11 2.48 0.79
C TYR A 73 -5.53 2.80 0.37
N VAL A 74 -5.70 3.99 -0.22
CA VAL A 74 -6.99 4.43 -0.75
C VAL A 74 -6.87 4.64 -2.25
N VAL A 75 -7.79 4.04 -3.00
CA VAL A 75 -7.81 4.17 -4.46
C VAL A 75 -8.74 5.32 -4.81
N LYS A 76 -8.22 6.29 -5.56
CA LYS A 76 -8.98 7.42 -6.07
C LYS A 76 -8.84 7.47 -7.59
N ASP A 77 -9.63 8.35 -8.23
CA ASP A 77 -9.63 8.42 -9.68
C ASP A 77 -8.27 8.73 -10.26
N THR A 78 -7.54 9.66 -9.66
CA THR A 78 -6.27 10.13 -10.20
C THR A 78 -5.08 9.83 -9.31
N ALA A 79 -5.28 9.11 -8.20
CA ALA A 79 -4.22 8.87 -7.26
C ALA A 79 -4.48 7.60 -6.45
N VAL A 80 -3.40 7.04 -5.91
CA VAL A 80 -3.47 6.08 -4.83
C VAL A 80 -2.76 6.71 -3.64
N GLU A 81 -3.43 6.76 -2.50
CA GLU A 81 -2.85 7.30 -1.28
C GLU A 81 -2.40 6.15 -0.40
N PHE A 82 -1.11 6.08 -0.11
CA PHE A 82 -0.55 5.08 0.79
C PHE A 82 -0.60 5.63 2.20
N LEU A 83 -1.35 4.96 3.08
CA LEU A 83 -1.66 5.47 4.41
C LEU A 83 -0.72 4.92 5.47
N GLN A 84 -0.46 3.63 5.44
CA GLN A 84 0.43 3.00 6.40
C GLN A 84 1.00 1.71 5.81
N GLY A 85 2.14 1.27 6.32
CA GLY A 85 2.82 0.07 5.87
C GLY A 85 3.37 -0.76 7.02
N ARG A 86 2.71 -0.71 8.17
CA ARG A 86 3.16 -1.41 9.36
C ARG A 86 1.95 -1.70 10.24
N TYR A 87 1.96 -2.88 10.90
CA TYR A 87 0.87 -3.33 11.77
C TYR A 87 -0.43 -3.60 11.01
N HIS A 88 -1.43 -3.96 11.77
CA HIS A 88 -2.78 -4.14 11.29
C HIS A 88 -3.54 -2.83 11.38
N TYR A 89 -4.62 -2.77 10.68
CA TYR A 89 -5.56 -1.66 10.78
C TYR A 89 -6.63 -2.00 11.81
#